data_c4eedc28ff6f8668ce8ddfaff91d13c2
#
_entry.id   c4eedc28ff6f8668ce8ddfaff91d13c2
#
_cell.length_a   1.000
_cell.length_b   1.000
_cell.length_c   1.000
_cell.angle_alpha   90.00
_cell.angle_beta   90.00
_cell.angle_gamma   90.00
#
_symmetry.space_group_name_H-M   'P 1'
#
loop_
_entity.id
_entity.type
_entity.pdbx_description
1 polymer ?
#
loop_
_entity_poly.entity_id
_entity_poly.type
_entity_poly.pdbx_seq_one_letter_code
_entity_poly.pdbx_strand_id
1 'polypeptide(L)'
;MRCHRLAWWSPDRTSGGHVRLAVHDEGPAWFWCGLVAIGEPTVLVTDHAVPPPRSSGLEVRSSGLWAEVVVEEPGLHVSVGLEAFGVAVADPEDAWRGGTDHQFRGDRLAVGLDLGGEAVGELPAGDSVPCRVVGEVLIADRVIPVDGWGWLDYQNAGGDPWSGPWTSVRARLDDGTWWAGGAISTGEPVGRAPVLVADSGRPAIHVDRTLGPVAIDGRPGFGWVETMVLVSDGLPQSPA
;
A
#
# COMPACT_ATOMS: atom_id res chain seq x y z
N MET A 1 -3.16 17.85 -2.35
CA MET A 1 -2.61 16.63 -1.70
C MET A 1 -1.64 15.96 -2.65
N ARG A 2 -0.49 15.47 -2.16
CA ARG A 2 0.48 14.64 -2.89
C ARG A 2 0.43 13.23 -2.29
N CYS A 3 0.33 12.19 -3.12
CA CYS A 3 0.33 10.82 -2.66
C CYS A 3 1.34 10.00 -3.47
N HIS A 4 2.21 9.29 -2.78
CA HIS A 4 3.21 8.40 -3.35
C HIS A 4 2.94 6.99 -2.85
N ARG A 5 2.95 6.02 -3.76
CA ARG A 5 2.75 4.61 -3.46
C ARG A 5 3.72 3.76 -4.25
N LEU A 6 4.36 2.82 -3.57
CA LEU A 6 5.02 1.68 -4.18
C LEU A 6 4.26 0.42 -3.74
N ALA A 7 3.83 -0.40 -4.69
CA ALA A 7 3.25 -1.71 -4.42
C ALA A 7 4.02 -2.76 -5.21
N TRP A 8 4.30 -3.92 -4.60
CA TRP A 8 5.08 -4.98 -5.25
C TRP A 8 4.61 -6.37 -4.86
N TRP A 9 5.08 -7.36 -5.61
CA TRP A 9 4.92 -8.79 -5.31
C TRP A 9 6.10 -9.59 -5.85
N SER A 10 6.36 -10.72 -5.21
CA SER A 10 7.41 -11.66 -5.61
C SER A 10 7.07 -12.36 -6.94
N PRO A 11 8.08 -12.79 -7.74
CA PRO A 11 7.83 -13.46 -9.02
C PRO A 11 7.10 -14.80 -8.87
N ASP A 12 7.29 -15.48 -7.74
CA ASP A 12 6.60 -16.73 -7.40
C ASP A 12 5.18 -16.52 -6.87
N ARG A 13 4.75 -15.25 -6.72
CA ARG A 13 3.40 -14.84 -6.28
C ARG A 13 3.03 -15.29 -4.87
N THR A 14 4.02 -15.48 -4.00
CA THR A 14 3.82 -15.95 -2.63
C THR A 14 3.83 -14.83 -1.59
N SER A 15 4.34 -13.67 -1.96
CA SER A 15 4.48 -12.52 -1.05
C SER A 15 4.43 -11.19 -1.80
N GLY A 16 4.24 -10.14 -1.04
CA GLY A 16 4.32 -8.78 -1.55
C GLY A 16 4.09 -7.75 -0.45
N GLY A 17 4.14 -6.51 -0.85
CA GLY A 17 3.92 -5.40 0.05
C GLY A 17 3.52 -4.13 -0.66
N HIS A 18 3.18 -3.14 0.12
CA HIS A 18 2.94 -1.80 -0.36
C HIS A 18 3.35 -0.77 0.69
N VAL A 19 3.75 0.38 0.22
CA VAL A 19 3.98 1.59 1.02
C VAL A 19 3.18 2.73 0.41
N ARG A 20 2.56 3.53 1.26
CA ARG A 20 1.90 4.77 0.83
C ARG A 20 2.22 5.90 1.80
N LEU A 21 2.58 7.04 1.24
CA LEU A 21 2.70 8.31 1.93
C LEU A 21 1.76 9.31 1.27
N ALA A 22 0.78 9.79 2.02
CA ALA A 22 -0.14 10.85 1.59
C ALA A 22 0.17 12.12 2.39
N VAL A 23 0.61 13.16 1.68
CA VAL A 23 0.92 14.48 2.24
C VAL A 23 -0.21 15.43 1.88
N HIS A 24 -0.96 15.84 2.89
CA HIS A 24 -2.04 16.81 2.75
C HIS A 24 -1.50 18.24 2.65
N ASP A 25 -2.25 19.13 2.03
CA ASP A 25 -1.86 20.54 1.94
C ASP A 25 -1.95 21.23 3.31
N GLU A 26 -2.84 20.71 4.17
CA GLU A 26 -2.99 21.12 5.57
C GLU A 26 -3.15 19.86 6.46
N GLY A 27 -2.62 19.92 7.68
CA GLY A 27 -2.72 18.84 8.66
C GLY A 27 -1.62 17.78 8.58
N PRO A 28 -1.80 16.64 9.25
CA PRO A 28 -0.82 15.57 9.30
C PRO A 28 -0.71 14.83 7.96
N ALA A 29 0.45 14.26 7.70
CA ALA A 29 0.60 13.26 6.66
C ALA A 29 0.09 11.89 7.15
N TRP A 30 -0.35 11.06 6.21
CA TRP A 30 -0.75 9.69 6.48
C TRP A 30 0.28 8.74 5.88
N PHE A 31 0.75 7.84 6.69
CA PHE A 31 1.68 6.79 6.29
C PHE A 31 1.09 5.42 6.60
N TRP A 32 1.22 4.49 5.66
CA TRP A 32 0.99 3.08 5.93
C TRP A 32 1.78 2.17 5.01
N CYS A 33 2.16 1.02 5.56
CA CYS A 33 2.81 -0.07 4.87
C CYS A 33 2.09 -1.37 5.26
N GLY A 34 1.93 -2.26 4.31
CA GLY A 34 1.41 -3.61 4.54
C GLY A 34 2.27 -4.63 3.83
N LEU A 35 2.64 -5.69 4.56
CA LEU A 35 3.41 -6.82 4.06
C LEU A 35 2.59 -8.09 4.21
N VAL A 36 2.49 -8.88 3.15
CA VAL A 36 1.71 -10.12 3.10
C VAL A 36 2.54 -11.26 2.52
N ALA A 37 2.36 -12.47 3.07
CA ALA A 37 2.94 -13.69 2.52
C ALA A 37 2.06 -14.90 2.86
N ILE A 38 2.12 -15.94 2.01
CA ILE A 38 1.36 -17.18 2.24
C ILE A 38 1.77 -17.80 3.58
N GLY A 39 0.79 -18.09 4.44
CA GLY A 39 1.00 -18.77 5.72
C GLY A 39 1.64 -17.91 6.82
N GLU A 40 1.88 -16.63 6.58
CA GLU A 40 2.43 -15.70 7.55
C GLU A 40 1.37 -14.67 7.98
N PRO A 41 1.45 -14.13 9.20
CA PRO A 41 0.63 -12.98 9.59
C PRO A 41 0.88 -11.76 8.70
N THR A 42 -0.17 -11.00 8.45
CA THR A 42 -0.01 -9.71 7.79
C THR A 42 0.69 -8.72 8.72
N VAL A 43 1.73 -8.05 8.22
CA VAL A 43 2.43 -7.02 8.98
C VAL A 43 1.95 -5.64 8.54
N LEU A 44 1.48 -4.85 9.49
CA LEU A 44 0.97 -3.50 9.24
C LEU A 44 1.84 -2.47 9.97
N VAL A 45 2.19 -1.39 9.27
CA VAL A 45 2.74 -0.15 9.85
C VAL A 45 1.80 0.96 9.45
N THR A 46 1.17 1.61 10.42
CA THR A 46 0.22 2.70 10.14
C THR A 46 0.45 3.86 11.10
N ASP A 47 0.49 5.07 10.55
CA ASP A 47 0.48 6.32 11.31
C ASP A 47 -0.22 7.40 10.48
N HIS A 48 -1.37 7.85 10.96
CA HIS A 48 -2.21 8.85 10.29
C HIS A 48 -2.07 10.25 10.91
N ALA A 49 -1.11 10.41 11.83
CA ALA A 49 -0.83 11.66 12.51
C ALA A 49 0.62 12.10 12.37
N VAL A 50 1.30 11.63 11.32
CA VAL A 50 2.71 11.96 11.09
C VAL A 50 2.85 13.44 10.79
N PRO A 51 3.76 14.18 11.45
CA PRO A 51 4.06 15.55 11.07
C PRO A 51 4.41 15.63 9.59
N PRO A 52 3.88 16.63 8.85
CA PRO A 52 4.18 16.76 7.42
C PRO A 52 5.68 16.99 7.20
N PRO A 53 6.20 16.60 6.03
CA PRO A 53 7.60 16.84 5.68
C PRO A 53 7.98 18.32 5.82
N ARG A 54 9.15 18.58 6.43
CA ARG A 54 9.64 19.95 6.67
C ARG A 54 10.18 20.65 5.41
N SER A 55 10.39 19.90 4.34
CA SER A 55 10.96 20.38 3.07
C SER A 55 10.14 19.85 1.90
N SER A 56 10.56 20.15 0.67
CA SER A 56 10.01 19.54 -0.55
C SER A 56 10.27 18.03 -0.65
N GLY A 57 11.17 17.48 0.19
CA GLY A 57 11.39 16.05 0.32
C GLY A 57 10.18 15.33 0.92
N LEU A 58 10.19 14.01 0.81
CA LEU A 58 9.13 13.13 1.30
C LEU A 58 9.62 12.28 2.49
N GLU A 59 10.46 12.87 3.33
CA GLU A 59 10.89 12.29 4.59
C GLU A 59 9.89 12.66 5.70
N VAL A 60 9.42 11.66 6.42
CA VAL A 60 8.50 11.82 7.56
C VAL A 60 9.02 11.07 8.78
N ARG A 61 8.73 11.62 9.97
CA ARG A 61 9.14 11.05 11.25
C ARG A 61 8.07 11.24 12.31
N SER A 62 7.84 10.18 13.06
CA SER A 62 7.06 10.21 14.30
C SER A 62 7.70 9.31 15.36
N SER A 63 7.03 9.09 16.50
CA SER A 63 7.52 8.17 17.52
C SER A 63 7.46 6.72 17.02
N GLY A 64 8.61 6.13 16.69
CA GLY A 64 8.70 4.75 16.20
C GLY A 64 8.45 4.57 14.70
N LEU A 65 8.52 5.65 13.94
CA LEU A 65 8.45 5.65 12.48
C LEU A 65 9.46 6.65 11.90
N TRP A 66 10.31 6.19 11.03
CA TRP A 66 11.00 6.98 10.01
C TRP A 66 10.66 6.39 8.65
N ALA A 67 10.25 7.21 7.71
CA ALA A 67 10.02 6.81 6.34
C ALA A 67 10.46 7.90 5.37
N GLU A 68 11.01 7.50 4.25
CA GLU A 68 11.43 8.38 3.18
C GLU A 68 11.04 7.80 1.82
N VAL A 69 10.54 8.67 0.94
CA VAL A 69 10.35 8.37 -0.47
C VAL A 69 11.20 9.34 -1.28
N VAL A 70 12.20 8.82 -1.98
CA VAL A 70 13.07 9.63 -2.86
C VAL A 70 12.64 9.40 -4.30
N VAL A 71 12.18 10.44 -4.96
CA VAL A 71 11.92 10.44 -6.40
C VAL A 71 13.22 10.87 -7.07
N GLU A 72 14.07 9.91 -7.43
CA GLU A 72 15.37 10.16 -8.03
C GLU A 72 15.23 10.64 -9.47
N GLU A 73 14.36 9.97 -10.22
CA GLU A 73 13.98 10.38 -11.56
C GLU A 73 12.46 10.22 -11.73
N PRO A 74 11.72 11.35 -11.90
CA PRO A 74 10.25 11.32 -11.96
C PRO A 74 9.73 10.35 -13.02
N GLY A 75 8.88 9.41 -12.58
CA GLY A 75 8.28 8.39 -13.44
C GLY A 75 9.24 7.24 -13.83
N LEU A 76 10.51 7.28 -13.44
CA LEU A 76 11.50 6.27 -13.81
C LEU A 76 12.09 5.56 -12.61
N HIS A 77 12.52 6.28 -11.58
CA HIS A 77 13.20 5.71 -10.43
C HIS A 77 12.74 6.32 -9.10
N VAL A 78 12.40 5.45 -8.16
CA VAL A 78 12.02 5.82 -6.78
C VAL A 78 12.68 4.89 -5.80
N SER A 79 13.23 5.45 -4.73
CA SER A 79 13.68 4.70 -3.56
C SER A 79 12.73 4.90 -2.38
N VAL A 80 12.53 3.86 -1.59
CA VAL A 80 11.71 3.87 -0.39
C VAL A 80 12.49 3.29 0.77
N GLY A 81 12.73 4.10 1.81
CA GLY A 81 13.27 3.70 3.10
C GLY A 81 12.20 3.67 4.17
N LEU A 82 12.27 2.71 5.08
CA LEU A 82 11.41 2.61 6.26
C LEU A 82 12.17 2.01 7.42
N GLU A 83 12.05 2.63 8.59
CA GLU A 83 12.37 2.05 9.89
C GLU A 83 11.19 2.31 10.83
N ALA A 84 10.53 1.26 11.29
CA ALA A 84 9.33 1.41 12.09
C ALA A 84 9.09 0.23 13.04
N PHE A 85 8.14 0.43 13.95
CA PHE A 85 7.49 -0.68 14.65
C PHE A 85 6.15 -0.98 13.99
N GLY A 86 6.02 -2.19 13.46
CA GLY A 86 4.78 -2.70 12.90
C GLY A 86 4.05 -3.64 13.86
N VAL A 87 2.90 -4.10 13.43
CA VAL A 87 2.06 -5.07 14.13
C VAL A 87 1.81 -6.27 13.23
N ALA A 88 2.09 -7.47 13.72
CA ALA A 88 1.73 -8.72 13.05
C ALA A 88 0.28 -9.09 13.41
N VAL A 89 -0.59 -9.16 12.40
CA VAL A 89 -2.02 -9.44 12.54
C VAL A 89 -2.32 -10.79 11.91
N ALA A 90 -2.78 -11.75 12.72
CA ALA A 90 -3.07 -13.10 12.27
C ALA A 90 -4.32 -13.17 11.38
N ASP A 91 -5.37 -12.44 11.74
CA ASP A 91 -6.56 -12.25 10.91
C ASP A 91 -6.64 -10.78 10.46
N PRO A 92 -6.37 -10.48 9.19
CA PRO A 92 -6.42 -9.10 8.69
C PRO A 92 -7.76 -8.40 8.90
N GLU A 93 -8.87 -9.14 9.00
CA GLU A 93 -10.18 -8.55 9.26
C GLU A 93 -10.31 -8.01 10.68
N ASP A 94 -9.59 -8.57 11.64
CA ASP A 94 -9.56 -8.06 13.01
C ASP A 94 -8.91 -6.67 13.10
N ALA A 95 -8.07 -6.31 12.14
CA ALA A 95 -7.40 -5.02 12.13
C ALA A 95 -8.36 -3.81 12.06
N TRP A 96 -9.61 -4.02 11.61
CA TRP A 96 -10.55 -2.91 11.43
C TRP A 96 -11.95 -3.14 12.02
N ARG A 97 -12.36 -4.40 12.32
CA ARG A 97 -13.70 -4.72 12.85
C ARG A 97 -14.07 -4.01 14.15
N GLY A 98 -13.11 -3.68 14.97
CA GLY A 98 -13.33 -3.05 16.28
C GLY A 98 -12.99 -1.55 16.33
N GLY A 99 -12.82 -0.91 15.18
CA GLY A 99 -12.44 0.50 15.08
C GLY A 99 -10.92 0.71 14.88
N THR A 100 -10.50 1.96 14.80
CA THR A 100 -9.11 2.34 14.44
C THR A 100 -8.04 1.76 15.34
N ASP A 101 -8.35 1.51 16.61
CA ASP A 101 -7.37 0.98 17.56
C ASP A 101 -7.03 -0.50 17.32
N HIS A 102 -7.90 -1.24 16.58
CA HIS A 102 -7.70 -2.66 16.33
C HIS A 102 -6.53 -2.93 15.37
N GLN A 103 -6.23 -2.03 14.44
CA GLN A 103 -5.08 -2.16 13.55
C GLN A 103 -3.71 -2.12 14.29
N PHE A 104 -3.73 -1.74 15.57
CA PHE A 104 -2.54 -1.74 16.43
C PHE A 104 -2.49 -2.94 17.39
N ARG A 105 -3.42 -3.89 17.28
CA ARG A 105 -3.47 -5.08 18.11
C ARG A 105 -2.80 -6.26 17.42
N GLY A 106 -1.77 -6.78 18.04
CA GLY A 106 -0.97 -7.90 17.58
C GLY A 106 0.44 -7.83 18.15
N ASP A 107 1.30 -8.75 17.71
CA ASP A 107 2.70 -8.75 18.13
C ASP A 107 3.45 -7.59 17.48
N ARG A 108 4.04 -6.75 18.31
CA ARG A 108 4.88 -5.64 17.83
C ARG A 108 6.25 -6.15 17.41
N LEU A 109 6.70 -5.72 16.25
CA LEU A 109 7.99 -6.11 15.69
C LEU A 109 8.64 -4.96 14.92
N ALA A 110 9.97 -5.02 14.79
CA ALA A 110 10.70 -4.09 13.95
C ALA A 110 10.42 -4.39 12.47
N VAL A 111 10.21 -3.34 11.69
CA VAL A 111 10.02 -3.40 10.24
C VAL A 111 10.97 -2.42 9.59
N GLY A 112 11.73 -2.89 8.60
CA GLY A 112 12.59 -2.07 7.77
C GLY A 112 12.32 -2.32 6.29
N LEU A 113 12.47 -1.31 5.46
CA LEU A 113 12.48 -1.42 4.01
C LEU A 113 13.67 -0.62 3.46
N ASP A 114 14.32 -1.21 2.47
CA ASP A 114 15.24 -0.53 1.56
C ASP A 114 14.93 -1.04 0.15
N LEU A 115 14.09 -0.28 -0.57
CA LEU A 115 13.52 -0.71 -1.84
C LEU A 115 13.76 0.34 -2.92
N GLY A 116 14.20 -0.11 -4.09
CA GLY A 116 14.23 0.66 -5.33
C GLY A 116 13.17 0.16 -6.32
N GLY A 117 12.43 1.08 -6.92
CA GLY A 117 11.48 0.81 -8.00
C GLY A 117 11.95 1.44 -9.29
N GLU A 118 12.21 0.64 -10.32
CA GLU A 118 12.61 1.08 -11.67
C GLU A 118 11.48 0.82 -12.66
N ALA A 119 11.10 1.85 -13.42
CA ALA A 119 10.07 1.74 -14.45
C ALA A 119 10.43 0.69 -15.50
N VAL A 120 9.44 -0.08 -15.94
CA VAL A 120 9.60 -1.09 -17.00
C VAL A 120 8.67 -0.80 -18.18
N GLY A 121 9.24 -0.85 -19.40
CA GLY A 121 8.49 -0.63 -20.63
C GLY A 121 8.27 0.86 -20.95
N GLU A 122 7.36 1.10 -21.90
CA GLU A 122 6.93 2.48 -22.21
C GLU A 122 6.09 3.03 -21.06
N LEU A 123 6.35 4.26 -20.66
CA LEU A 123 5.59 4.93 -19.60
C LEU A 123 4.13 5.09 -20.05
N PRO A 124 3.17 4.52 -19.36
CA PRO A 124 1.77 4.78 -19.66
C PRO A 124 1.47 6.26 -19.41
N ALA A 125 0.55 6.81 -20.18
CA ALA A 125 0.04 8.15 -19.90
C ALA A 125 -0.73 8.11 -18.57
N GLY A 126 -0.21 8.73 -17.53
CA GLY A 126 -0.87 8.81 -16.22
C GLY A 126 0.11 8.74 -15.04
N ASP A 127 -0.47 8.78 -13.85
CA ASP A 127 0.25 8.84 -12.57
C ASP A 127 0.66 7.45 -12.04
N SER A 128 0.54 6.39 -12.85
CA SER A 128 0.82 5.00 -12.46
C SER A 128 1.80 4.36 -13.42
N VAL A 129 2.92 3.87 -12.91
CA VAL A 129 4.03 3.33 -13.71
C VAL A 129 4.33 1.90 -13.25
N PRO A 130 4.31 0.89 -14.16
CA PRO A 130 4.79 -0.44 -13.83
C PRO A 130 6.30 -0.42 -13.59
N CYS A 131 6.78 -1.19 -12.61
CA CYS A 131 8.18 -1.20 -12.24
C CYS A 131 8.69 -2.60 -11.86
N ARG A 132 10.00 -2.77 -11.93
CA ARG A 132 10.71 -3.79 -11.19
C ARG A 132 11.05 -3.22 -9.81
N VAL A 133 10.88 -4.02 -8.77
CA VAL A 133 11.21 -3.63 -7.40
C VAL A 133 12.30 -4.53 -6.87
N VAL A 134 13.39 -3.93 -6.42
CA VAL A 134 14.55 -4.63 -5.86
C VAL A 134 14.92 -4.03 -4.52
N GLY A 135 15.54 -4.85 -3.66
CA GLY A 135 16.00 -4.40 -2.34
C GLY A 135 15.75 -5.44 -1.27
N GLU A 136 15.42 -4.99 -0.07
CA GLU A 136 15.18 -5.89 1.07
C GLU A 136 14.08 -5.38 2.01
N VAL A 137 13.45 -6.34 2.67
CA VAL A 137 12.48 -6.13 3.75
C VAL A 137 13.04 -6.77 5.01
N LEU A 138 13.08 -6.02 6.10
CA LEU A 138 13.39 -6.52 7.43
C LEU A 138 12.10 -6.71 8.22
N ILE A 139 11.88 -7.90 8.77
CA ILE A 139 10.78 -8.21 9.70
C ILE A 139 11.39 -8.89 10.93
N ALA A 140 11.37 -8.19 12.07
CA ALA A 140 12.08 -8.57 13.28
C ALA A 140 13.59 -8.74 13.03
N ASP A 141 14.09 -9.96 13.02
CA ASP A 141 15.48 -10.32 12.73
C ASP A 141 15.70 -10.99 11.36
N ARG A 142 14.64 -11.07 10.55
CA ARG A 142 14.66 -11.71 9.24
C ARG A 142 14.82 -10.68 8.14
N VAL A 143 15.87 -10.81 7.34
CA VAL A 143 16.05 -10.04 6.09
C VAL A 143 15.49 -10.86 4.93
N ILE A 144 14.57 -10.29 4.18
CA ILE A 144 13.88 -10.89 3.04
C ILE A 144 14.28 -10.12 1.79
N PRO A 145 15.04 -10.71 0.86
CA PRO A 145 15.38 -10.04 -0.38
C PRO A 145 14.13 -9.86 -1.25
N VAL A 146 14.02 -8.71 -1.88
CA VAL A 146 12.97 -8.37 -2.83
C VAL A 146 13.59 -8.25 -4.22
N ASP A 147 13.07 -9.03 -5.15
CA ASP A 147 13.30 -8.90 -6.58
C ASP A 147 11.98 -9.28 -7.27
N GLY A 148 11.17 -8.28 -7.58
CA GLY A 148 9.78 -8.52 -7.97
C GLY A 148 9.24 -7.51 -8.95
N TRP A 149 7.95 -7.60 -9.17
CA TRP A 149 7.19 -6.69 -10.01
C TRP A 149 6.35 -5.76 -9.16
N GLY A 150 6.09 -4.56 -9.66
CA GLY A 150 5.33 -3.60 -8.89
C GLY A 150 4.76 -2.45 -9.71
N TRP A 151 4.22 -1.50 -8.97
CA TRP A 151 3.67 -0.25 -9.49
C TRP A 151 4.12 0.92 -8.63
N LEU A 152 4.54 1.97 -9.32
CA LEU A 152 4.74 3.30 -8.75
C LEU A 152 3.51 4.13 -9.09
N ASP A 153 2.88 4.72 -8.08
CA ASP A 153 1.79 5.68 -8.30
C ASP A 153 2.18 7.03 -7.70
N TYR A 154 1.99 8.07 -8.52
CA TYR A 154 2.18 9.46 -8.15
C TYR A 154 0.87 10.19 -8.35
N GLN A 155 0.22 10.58 -7.29
CA GLN A 155 -0.97 11.43 -7.40
C GLN A 155 -0.62 12.85 -6.95
N ASN A 156 -0.53 13.74 -7.93
CA ASN A 156 -0.49 15.19 -7.71
C ASN A 156 -1.85 15.81 -8.03
N ALA A 157 -2.93 15.06 -7.86
CA ALA A 157 -4.24 15.37 -8.39
C ALA A 157 -4.92 16.53 -7.64
N GLY A 158 -5.51 17.42 -8.40
CA GLY A 158 -6.47 18.41 -7.94
C GLY A 158 -7.81 17.78 -7.59
N GLY A 159 -7.88 17.03 -6.51
CA GLY A 159 -9.07 16.38 -5.97
C GLY A 159 -8.76 15.63 -4.70
N ASP A 160 -9.77 15.37 -3.88
CA ASP A 160 -9.64 14.51 -2.71
C ASP A 160 -10.01 13.07 -3.11
N PRO A 161 -9.03 12.16 -3.27
CA PRO A 161 -9.31 10.77 -3.65
C PRO A 161 -10.09 10.00 -2.56
N TRP A 162 -10.24 10.62 -1.38
CA TRP A 162 -10.96 10.04 -0.25
C TRP A 162 -12.41 10.54 -0.14
N SER A 163 -12.90 11.29 -1.13
CA SER A 163 -14.25 11.89 -1.10
C SER A 163 -15.37 10.92 -1.46
N GLY A 164 -15.07 9.75 -1.99
CA GLY A 164 -16.07 8.75 -2.38
C GLY A 164 -15.45 7.36 -2.59
N PRO A 165 -16.26 6.29 -2.60
CA PRO A 165 -15.77 4.93 -2.75
C PRO A 165 -15.15 4.70 -4.13
N TRP A 166 -14.09 3.87 -4.16
CA TRP A 166 -13.44 3.48 -5.40
C TRP A 166 -12.79 2.10 -5.28
N THR A 167 -12.57 1.47 -6.43
CA THR A 167 -11.75 0.26 -6.58
C THR A 167 -10.66 0.52 -7.59
N SER A 168 -9.45 0.11 -7.29
CA SER A 168 -8.27 0.24 -8.14
C SER A 168 -7.52 -1.08 -8.20
N VAL A 169 -7.09 -1.45 -9.41
CA VAL A 169 -6.32 -2.66 -9.66
C VAL A 169 -4.99 -2.30 -10.27
N ARG A 170 -3.94 -2.96 -9.80
CA ARG A 170 -2.59 -2.88 -10.34
C ARG A 170 -2.09 -4.30 -10.51
N ALA A 171 -2.00 -4.77 -11.75
CA ALA A 171 -1.70 -6.15 -12.04
C ALA A 171 -0.74 -6.30 -13.23
N ARG A 172 -0.10 -7.46 -13.31
CA ARG A 172 0.59 -7.96 -14.48
C ARG A 172 -0.10 -9.25 -14.93
N LEU A 173 -0.56 -9.28 -16.16
CA LEU A 173 -1.20 -10.46 -16.76
C LEU A 173 -0.14 -11.52 -17.09
N ASP A 174 -0.57 -12.77 -17.23
CA ASP A 174 0.33 -13.90 -17.50
C ASP A 174 1.00 -13.80 -18.88
N ASP A 175 0.43 -13.05 -19.80
CA ASP A 175 1.03 -12.70 -21.09
C ASP A 175 2.05 -11.56 -21.03
N GLY A 176 2.31 -11.03 -19.83
CA GLY A 176 3.24 -9.94 -19.60
C GLY A 176 2.63 -8.54 -19.68
N THR A 177 1.38 -8.40 -20.07
CA THR A 177 0.69 -7.10 -20.16
C THR A 177 0.50 -6.50 -18.75
N TRP A 178 0.76 -5.20 -18.63
CA TRP A 178 0.47 -4.44 -17.43
C TRP A 178 -0.94 -3.86 -17.47
N TRP A 179 -1.63 -3.90 -16.33
CA TRP A 179 -2.99 -3.39 -16.20
C TRP A 179 -3.15 -2.46 -15.01
N ALA A 180 -3.76 -1.30 -15.27
CA ALA A 180 -4.21 -0.37 -14.25
C ALA A 180 -5.67 0.01 -14.53
N GLY A 181 -6.60 -0.28 -13.60
CA GLY A 181 -8.03 -0.04 -13.83
C GLY A 181 -8.90 -0.45 -12.65
N GLY A 182 -10.21 -0.63 -12.87
CA GLY A 182 -11.21 -0.85 -11.83
C GLY A 182 -11.89 -2.23 -11.85
N ALA A 183 -12.49 -2.68 -12.94
CA ALA A 183 -13.36 -3.88 -12.93
C ALA A 183 -12.57 -5.19 -13.14
N ILE A 184 -12.78 -6.15 -12.23
CA ILE A 184 -12.09 -7.45 -12.25
C ILE A 184 -12.92 -8.56 -11.60
N SER A 185 -12.51 -9.81 -11.81
CA SER A 185 -12.77 -10.93 -10.89
C SER A 185 -11.48 -11.31 -10.12
N THR A 186 -11.62 -11.74 -8.89
CA THR A 186 -10.50 -12.13 -8.01
C THR A 186 -10.61 -13.60 -7.65
N GLY A 187 -9.44 -14.27 -7.50
CA GLY A 187 -9.31 -15.59 -6.90
C GLY A 187 -9.01 -15.54 -5.40
N GLU A 188 -8.61 -16.67 -4.84
CA GLU A 188 -8.18 -16.74 -3.45
C GLU A 188 -6.93 -15.87 -3.21
N PRO A 189 -6.95 -14.96 -2.23
CA PRO A 189 -5.86 -14.03 -2.01
C PRO A 189 -4.64 -14.70 -1.37
N VAL A 190 -3.46 -14.19 -1.68
CA VAL A 190 -2.21 -14.47 -0.95
C VAL A 190 -2.24 -13.84 0.44
N GLY A 191 -2.80 -12.64 0.52
CA GLY A 191 -2.96 -11.93 1.78
C GLY A 191 -3.71 -10.61 1.61
N ARG A 192 -4.13 -10.06 2.74
CA ARG A 192 -4.86 -8.79 2.82
C ARG A 192 -4.15 -7.86 3.81
N ALA A 193 -4.11 -6.59 3.49
CA ALA A 193 -3.51 -5.53 4.32
C ALA A 193 -4.48 -4.34 4.44
N PRO A 194 -5.53 -4.47 5.26
CA PRO A 194 -6.53 -3.42 5.46
C PRO A 194 -5.98 -2.28 6.32
N VAL A 195 -6.51 -1.09 6.09
CA VAL A 195 -6.23 0.11 6.89
C VAL A 195 -7.54 0.84 7.16
N LEU A 196 -7.74 1.25 8.40
CA LEU A 196 -8.83 2.13 8.80
C LEU A 196 -8.25 3.50 9.18
N VAL A 197 -8.65 4.53 8.47
CA VAL A 197 -8.25 5.91 8.73
C VAL A 197 -9.44 6.65 9.32
N ALA A 198 -9.30 7.19 10.53
CA ALA A 198 -10.24 8.14 11.09
C ALA A 198 -9.51 9.45 11.32
N ASP A 199 -10.03 10.51 10.72
CA ASP A 199 -9.54 11.87 10.87
C ASP A 199 -10.66 12.77 11.39
N SER A 200 -10.33 13.70 12.26
CA SER A 200 -11.31 14.64 12.83
C SER A 200 -11.93 15.51 11.70
N GLY A 201 -13.24 15.39 11.54
CA GLY A 201 -13.98 16.19 10.56
C GLY A 201 -14.22 15.52 9.20
N ARG A 202 -13.79 14.26 9.01
CA ARG A 202 -14.12 13.45 7.82
C ARG A 202 -14.78 12.13 8.23
N PRO A 203 -15.61 11.53 7.36
CA PRO A 203 -16.00 10.13 7.54
C PRO A 203 -14.77 9.23 7.65
N ALA A 204 -14.81 8.22 8.49
CA ALA A 204 -13.74 7.24 8.54
C ALA A 204 -13.64 6.52 7.18
N ILE A 205 -12.43 6.16 6.80
CA ILE A 205 -12.11 5.55 5.52
C ILE A 205 -11.56 4.16 5.79
N HIS A 206 -12.18 3.14 5.21
CA HIS A 206 -11.62 1.81 5.17
C HIS A 206 -11.02 1.56 3.78
N VAL A 207 -9.75 1.19 3.75
CA VAL A 207 -9.04 0.78 2.54
C VAL A 207 -8.63 -0.68 2.71
N ASP A 208 -9.23 -1.55 1.93
CA ASP A 208 -8.86 -2.96 1.87
C ASP A 208 -7.93 -3.20 0.68
N ARG A 209 -6.79 -3.82 0.94
CA ARG A 209 -5.80 -4.20 -0.07
C ARG A 209 -5.62 -5.69 -0.07
N THR A 210 -5.82 -6.28 -1.23
CA THR A 210 -5.71 -7.71 -1.42
C THR A 210 -4.67 -8.01 -2.50
N LEU A 211 -3.67 -8.81 -2.18
CA LEU A 211 -2.73 -9.36 -3.15
C LEU A 211 -3.20 -10.74 -3.59
N GLY A 212 -3.30 -10.97 -4.88
CA GLY A 212 -3.73 -12.28 -5.36
C GLY A 212 -3.93 -12.39 -6.86
N PRO A 213 -4.45 -13.55 -7.29
CA PRO A 213 -4.85 -13.77 -8.67
C PRO A 213 -5.99 -12.83 -9.07
N VAL A 214 -5.90 -12.32 -10.28
CA VAL A 214 -6.93 -11.49 -10.91
C VAL A 214 -7.27 -12.02 -12.30
N ALA A 215 -8.48 -11.75 -12.78
CA ALA A 215 -8.82 -11.97 -14.17
C ALA A 215 -9.47 -10.72 -14.76
N ILE A 216 -8.94 -10.26 -15.88
CA ILE A 216 -9.33 -9.04 -16.57
C ILE A 216 -9.77 -9.41 -17.99
N ASP A 217 -11.05 -9.26 -18.28
CA ASP A 217 -11.65 -9.72 -19.54
C ASP A 217 -11.32 -11.19 -19.84
N GLY A 218 -11.36 -12.06 -18.81
CA GLY A 218 -11.03 -13.48 -18.90
C GLY A 218 -9.54 -13.79 -19.01
N ARG A 219 -8.64 -12.79 -19.02
CA ARG A 219 -7.19 -12.97 -19.06
C ARG A 219 -6.64 -13.05 -17.64
N PRO A 220 -5.98 -14.15 -17.26
CA PRO A 220 -5.43 -14.31 -15.92
C PRO A 220 -4.22 -13.42 -15.69
N GLY A 221 -3.99 -13.08 -14.43
CA GLY A 221 -2.87 -12.30 -13.98
C GLY A 221 -2.74 -12.30 -12.46
N PHE A 222 -1.87 -11.44 -11.94
CA PHE A 222 -1.60 -11.33 -10.52
C PHE A 222 -1.29 -9.87 -10.15
N GLY A 223 -1.73 -9.44 -8.97
CA GLY A 223 -1.46 -8.09 -8.51
C GLY A 223 -2.26 -7.67 -7.29
N TRP A 224 -2.30 -6.37 -7.07
CA TRP A 224 -3.00 -5.73 -5.97
C TRP A 224 -4.36 -5.21 -6.41
N VAL A 225 -5.37 -5.52 -5.62
CA VAL A 225 -6.69 -4.92 -5.64
C VAL A 225 -6.85 -4.06 -4.42
N GLU A 226 -7.22 -2.82 -4.60
CA GLU A 226 -7.45 -1.87 -3.54
C GLU A 226 -8.87 -1.34 -3.64
N THR A 227 -9.64 -1.47 -2.56
CA THR A 227 -11.01 -0.95 -2.47
C THR A 227 -11.10 0.00 -1.30
N MET A 228 -11.62 1.20 -1.54
CA MET A 228 -11.88 2.19 -0.51
C MET A 228 -13.38 2.38 -0.35
N VAL A 229 -13.83 2.41 0.90
CA VAL A 229 -15.20 2.74 1.28
C VAL A 229 -15.21 3.78 2.40
N LEU A 230 -16.24 4.61 2.40
CA LEU A 230 -16.51 5.49 3.52
C LEU A 230 -17.27 4.70 4.59
N VAL A 231 -16.84 4.86 5.84
CA VAL A 231 -17.45 4.20 6.99
C VAL A 231 -18.36 5.20 7.69
N SER A 232 -19.66 4.98 7.65
CA SER A 232 -20.63 5.72 8.44
C SER A 232 -20.82 5.04 9.79
N ASP A 233 -20.74 5.82 10.89
CA ASP A 233 -21.06 5.37 12.26
C ASP A 233 -20.26 4.18 12.81
N GLY A 234 -18.97 4.10 12.45
CA GLY A 234 -17.99 3.29 13.19
C GLY A 234 -17.84 1.83 12.78
N LEU A 235 -18.61 1.30 11.84
CA LEU A 235 -18.40 -0.03 11.26
C LEU A 235 -18.75 -0.06 9.77
N PRO A 236 -17.88 -0.59 8.90
CA PRO A 236 -18.24 -0.82 7.51
C PRO A 236 -19.32 -1.91 7.44
N GLN A 237 -20.42 -1.63 6.75
CA GLN A 237 -21.34 -2.66 6.35
C GLN A 237 -20.68 -3.49 5.26
N SER A 238 -20.60 -4.81 5.44
CA SER A 238 -20.14 -5.72 4.40
C SER A 238 -20.94 -5.47 3.12
N PRO A 239 -20.29 -5.37 1.94
CA PRO A 239 -21.03 -5.38 0.70
C PRO A 239 -21.79 -6.70 0.58
N ALA A 240 -23.08 -6.59 0.22
CA ALA A 240 -23.98 -7.71 -0.03
C ALA A 240 -23.58 -8.49 -1.30
#